data_8ac3d8158280186fd71125355da055ea
#
_entry.id   8ac3d8158280186fd71125355da055ea
#
_cell.length_a   1.000
_cell.length_b   1.000
_cell.length_c   1.000
_cell.angle_alpha   90.00
_cell.angle_beta   90.00
_cell.angle_gamma   90.00
#
_symmetry.space_group_name_H-M   'P 1'
#
loop_
_entity.id
_entity.type
_entity.pdbx_description
1 polymer ?
#
loop_
_entity_poly.entity_id
_entity_poly.type
_entity_poly.pdbx_seq_one_letter_code
_entity_poly.pdbx_strand_id
1 'polypeptide(L)'
;MPIQQFQVIQEDEAVHSTVLQSVLKSEGEEPITSCKFNFEPVLKDVTTMAAVARVVELVGVGAYLGAAPSIKDRALLVAAGSILTVEARHQTILNLLSGNGTAIPSAFDIALSPNEVLALASPFLDGPCDLGVQGSYFWALKFYNFDPNTLYS
;
A
#
# COMPACT_ATOMS: atom_id res chain seq x y z
N MET A 1 -23.95 1.22 5.91
CA MET A 1 -22.64 0.83 6.54
C MET A 1 -21.56 0.41 5.53
N PRO A 2 -21.73 -0.58 4.62
CA PRO A 2 -20.61 -0.94 3.71
C PRO A 2 -20.12 0.22 2.83
N ILE A 3 -21.03 0.99 2.22
CA ILE A 3 -20.67 2.14 1.36
C ILE A 3 -19.82 3.16 2.11
N GLN A 4 -20.21 3.53 3.34
CA GLN A 4 -19.46 4.47 4.15
C GLN A 4 -18.04 3.98 4.47
N GLN A 5 -17.87 2.67 4.70
CA GLN A 5 -16.54 2.10 4.96
C GLN A 5 -15.66 2.18 3.71
N PHE A 6 -16.18 1.88 2.53
CA PHE A 6 -15.42 2.04 1.29
C PHE A 6 -15.07 3.50 0.98
N GLN A 7 -15.95 4.44 1.31
CA GLN A 7 -15.64 5.87 1.17
C GLN A 7 -14.49 6.29 2.08
N VAL A 8 -14.48 5.87 3.34
CA VAL A 8 -13.39 6.16 4.29
C VAL A 8 -12.09 5.52 3.80
N ILE A 9 -12.10 4.26 3.38
CA ILE A 9 -10.91 3.59 2.81
C ILE A 9 -10.38 4.40 1.61
N GLN A 10 -11.24 4.80 0.68
CA GLN A 10 -10.85 5.61 -0.48
C GLN A 10 -10.19 6.94 -0.08
N GLU A 11 -10.73 7.62 0.94
CA GLU A 11 -10.18 8.88 1.45
C GLU A 11 -8.80 8.65 2.09
N ASP A 12 -8.66 7.61 2.89
CA ASP A 12 -7.39 7.23 3.52
C ASP A 12 -6.33 6.90 2.47
N GLU A 13 -6.66 6.10 1.45
CA GLU A 13 -5.74 5.75 0.35
C GLU A 13 -5.29 6.98 -0.46
N ALA A 14 -6.19 7.94 -0.67
CA ALA A 14 -5.83 9.20 -1.34
C ALA A 14 -4.81 10.01 -0.50
N VAL A 15 -4.95 10.01 0.81
CA VAL A 15 -3.99 10.64 1.74
C VAL A 15 -2.67 9.87 1.74
N HIS A 16 -2.69 8.53 1.85
CA HIS A 16 -1.48 7.71 1.79
C HIS A 16 -0.69 7.97 0.50
N SER A 17 -1.36 7.96 -0.65
CA SER A 17 -0.75 8.27 -1.94
C SER A 17 -0.11 9.65 -1.97
N THR A 18 -0.79 10.68 -1.44
CA THR A 18 -0.29 12.05 -1.40
C THR A 18 0.96 12.16 -0.52
N VAL A 19 0.94 11.54 0.65
CA VAL A 19 2.09 11.53 1.58
C VAL A 19 3.29 10.83 0.95
N LEU A 20 3.10 9.63 0.36
CA LEU A 20 4.18 8.89 -0.30
C LEU A 20 4.81 9.67 -1.45
N GLN A 21 4.01 10.34 -2.28
CA GLN A 21 4.50 11.21 -3.34
C GLN A 21 5.31 12.40 -2.78
N SER A 22 4.86 12.98 -1.67
CA SER A 22 5.55 14.09 -1.01
C SER A 22 6.90 13.64 -0.45
N VAL A 23 6.94 12.47 0.19
CA VAL A 23 8.18 11.86 0.67
C VAL A 23 9.15 11.63 -0.48
N LEU A 24 8.74 11.01 -1.58
CA LEU A 24 9.59 10.79 -2.75
C LEU A 24 10.19 12.10 -3.26
N LYS A 25 9.38 13.15 -3.42
CA LYS A 25 9.85 14.46 -3.87
C LYS A 25 10.83 15.11 -2.89
N SER A 26 10.63 14.96 -1.58
CA SER A 26 11.56 15.49 -0.58
C SER A 26 12.92 14.78 -0.62
N GLU A 27 12.96 13.54 -1.08
CA GLU A 27 14.17 12.77 -1.32
C GLU A 27 14.81 13.03 -2.70
N GLY A 28 14.24 13.95 -3.49
CA GLY A 28 14.73 14.29 -4.83
C GLY A 28 14.33 13.30 -5.91
N GLU A 29 13.27 12.53 -5.67
CA GLU A 29 12.78 11.50 -6.57
C GLU A 29 11.42 11.87 -7.16
N GLU A 30 11.20 11.50 -8.41
CA GLU A 30 9.91 11.66 -9.05
C GLU A 30 9.00 10.45 -8.80
N PRO A 31 7.73 10.68 -8.42
CA PRO A 31 6.76 9.60 -8.32
C PRO A 31 6.60 8.88 -9.66
N ILE A 32 6.41 7.57 -9.61
CA ILE A 32 6.14 6.75 -10.81
C ILE A 32 4.73 7.09 -11.32
N THR A 33 4.65 7.62 -12.53
CA THR A 33 3.38 8.00 -13.18
C THR A 33 3.08 7.18 -14.43
N SER A 34 4.02 6.33 -14.87
CA SER A 34 3.89 5.50 -16.08
C SER A 34 2.94 4.31 -15.89
N CYS A 35 2.73 3.87 -14.65
CA CYS A 35 1.91 2.71 -14.36
C CYS A 35 0.42 3.07 -14.33
N LYS A 36 -0.38 2.33 -15.09
CA LYS A 36 -1.83 2.40 -15.05
C LYS A 36 -2.40 1.12 -14.48
N PHE A 37 -3.50 1.23 -13.78
CA PHE A 37 -4.21 0.09 -13.22
C PHE A 37 -5.58 -0.06 -13.85
N ASN A 38 -5.98 -1.30 -14.09
CA ASN A 38 -7.31 -1.64 -14.56
C ASN A 38 -8.00 -2.57 -13.55
N PHE A 39 -8.93 -2.00 -12.81
CA PHE A 39 -9.78 -2.73 -11.87
C PHE A 39 -11.18 -3.01 -12.42
N GLU A 40 -11.51 -2.60 -13.65
CA GLU A 40 -12.85 -2.81 -14.24
C GLU A 40 -13.33 -4.27 -14.16
N PRO A 41 -12.50 -5.30 -14.40
CA PRO A 41 -12.94 -6.67 -14.31
C PRO A 41 -13.48 -7.08 -12.93
N VAL A 42 -13.00 -6.43 -11.87
CA VAL A 42 -13.36 -6.76 -10.47
C VAL A 42 -14.43 -5.83 -9.91
N LEU A 43 -14.78 -4.75 -10.60
CA LEU A 43 -15.80 -3.79 -10.18
C LEU A 43 -17.23 -4.17 -10.62
N LYS A 44 -17.40 -5.35 -11.20
CA LYS A 44 -18.69 -5.81 -11.73
C LYS A 44 -19.77 -6.04 -10.65
N ASP A 45 -19.34 -6.44 -9.47
CA ASP A 45 -20.22 -6.66 -8.32
C ASP A 45 -19.46 -6.42 -7.01
N VAL A 46 -20.21 -6.10 -5.96
CA VAL A 46 -19.67 -5.74 -4.64
C VAL A 46 -18.90 -6.89 -3.99
N THR A 47 -19.33 -8.12 -4.20
CA THR A 47 -18.71 -9.31 -3.60
C THR A 47 -17.32 -9.54 -4.16
N THR A 48 -17.19 -9.52 -5.49
CA THR A 48 -15.90 -9.64 -6.19
C THR A 48 -14.99 -8.47 -5.81
N MET A 49 -15.50 -7.24 -5.83
CA MET A 49 -14.76 -6.05 -5.48
C MET A 49 -14.22 -6.12 -4.04
N ALA A 50 -15.06 -6.49 -3.07
CA ALA A 50 -14.64 -6.59 -1.67
C ALA A 50 -13.58 -7.69 -1.46
N ALA A 51 -13.71 -8.83 -2.16
CA ALA A 51 -12.75 -9.92 -2.09
C ALA A 51 -11.38 -9.52 -2.65
N VAL A 52 -11.35 -8.76 -3.75
CA VAL A 52 -10.10 -8.27 -4.35
C VAL A 52 -9.50 -7.14 -3.51
N ALA A 53 -10.30 -6.17 -3.07
CA ALA A 53 -9.84 -5.09 -2.19
C ALA A 53 -9.17 -5.67 -0.93
N ARG A 54 -9.75 -6.70 -0.32
CA ARG A 54 -9.14 -7.42 0.81
C ARG A 54 -7.74 -7.94 0.51
N VAL A 55 -7.50 -8.46 -0.69
CA VAL A 55 -6.17 -8.95 -1.10
C VAL A 55 -5.22 -7.78 -1.33
N VAL A 56 -5.69 -6.70 -1.94
CA VAL A 56 -4.88 -5.49 -2.16
C VAL A 56 -4.42 -4.89 -0.84
N GLU A 57 -5.30 -4.78 0.15
CA GLU A 57 -4.93 -4.31 1.50
C GLU A 57 -3.93 -5.25 2.19
N LEU A 58 -4.10 -6.56 2.05
CA LEU A 58 -3.13 -7.53 2.55
C LEU A 58 -1.74 -7.31 1.95
N VAL A 59 -1.68 -7.02 0.65
CA VAL A 59 -0.43 -6.69 -0.03
C VAL A 59 0.15 -5.39 0.50
N GLY A 60 -0.67 -4.37 0.78
CA GLY A 60 -0.26 -3.12 1.41
C GLY A 60 0.39 -3.35 2.78
N VAL A 61 -0.28 -4.10 3.66
CA VAL A 61 0.26 -4.50 4.97
C VAL A 61 1.62 -5.19 4.81
N GLY A 62 1.69 -6.19 3.93
CA GLY A 62 2.92 -6.95 3.68
C GLY A 62 4.05 -6.08 3.11
N ALA A 63 3.73 -5.12 2.24
CA ALA A 63 4.69 -4.20 1.64
C ALA A 63 5.33 -3.28 2.70
N TYR A 64 4.52 -2.63 3.55
CA TYR A 64 5.04 -1.79 4.63
C TYR A 64 5.87 -2.59 5.63
N LEU A 65 5.40 -3.79 5.99
CA LEU A 65 6.11 -4.66 6.92
C LEU A 65 7.45 -5.12 6.33
N GLY A 66 7.48 -5.48 5.04
CA GLY A 66 8.69 -5.89 4.34
C GLY A 66 9.69 -4.75 4.11
N ALA A 67 9.21 -3.51 3.96
CA ALA A 67 10.05 -2.32 3.80
C ALA A 67 10.64 -1.83 5.13
N ALA A 68 9.98 -2.09 6.27
CA ALA A 68 10.37 -1.55 7.58
C ALA A 68 11.85 -1.76 7.95
N PRO A 69 12.49 -2.94 7.73
CA PRO A 69 13.89 -3.14 8.05
C PRO A 69 14.86 -2.25 7.24
N SER A 70 14.40 -1.71 6.11
CA SER A 70 15.20 -0.88 5.21
C SER A 70 15.08 0.61 5.52
N ILE A 71 14.08 1.03 6.30
CA ILE A 71 13.86 2.43 6.68
C ILE A 71 14.76 2.76 7.86
N LYS A 72 15.78 3.58 7.64
CA LYS A 72 16.75 3.97 8.68
C LYS A 72 16.34 5.23 9.43
N ASP A 73 15.67 6.15 8.75
CA ASP A 73 15.11 7.33 9.41
C ASP A 73 13.96 6.93 10.33
N ARG A 74 14.06 7.34 11.60
CA ARG A 74 13.08 6.94 12.62
C ARG A 74 11.74 7.62 12.46
N ALA A 75 11.70 8.86 11.99
CA ALA A 75 10.46 9.59 11.78
C ALA A 75 9.71 8.99 10.59
N LEU A 76 10.43 8.67 9.51
CA LEU A 76 9.87 7.98 8.37
C LEU A 76 9.38 6.56 8.73
N LEU A 77 10.11 5.84 9.57
CA LEU A 77 9.66 4.53 10.07
C LEU A 77 8.36 4.65 10.86
N VAL A 78 8.22 5.68 11.70
CA VAL A 78 6.98 5.95 12.43
C VAL A 78 5.84 6.31 11.46
N ALA A 79 6.10 7.14 10.47
CA ALA A 79 5.12 7.48 9.44
C ALA A 79 4.65 6.25 8.65
N ALA A 80 5.60 5.41 8.18
CA ALA A 80 5.28 4.14 7.53
C ALA A 80 4.49 3.20 8.43
N GLY A 81 4.85 3.11 9.72
CA GLY A 81 4.12 2.33 10.72
C GLY A 81 2.70 2.85 10.96
N SER A 82 2.48 4.17 10.88
CA SER A 82 1.15 4.74 11.02
C SER A 82 0.24 4.35 9.84
N ILE A 83 0.75 4.31 8.62
CA ILE A 83 0.03 3.80 7.45
C ILE A 83 -0.21 2.30 7.60
N LEU A 84 0.83 1.51 7.88
CA LEU A 84 0.73 0.05 8.09
C LEU A 84 -0.45 -0.33 9.01
N THR A 85 -0.62 0.39 10.11
CA THR A 85 -1.71 0.10 11.05
C THR A 85 -3.10 0.47 10.50
N VAL A 86 -3.19 1.40 9.56
CA VAL A 86 -4.44 1.74 8.86
C VAL A 86 -4.77 0.66 7.83
N GLU A 87 -3.81 0.26 6.99
CA GLU A 87 -3.94 -0.84 6.03
C GLU A 87 -4.47 -2.13 6.71
N ALA A 88 -3.90 -2.47 7.87
CA ALA A 88 -4.35 -3.64 8.64
C ALA A 88 -5.81 -3.49 9.12
N ARG A 89 -6.28 -2.27 9.44
CA ARG A 89 -7.69 -2.01 9.76
C ARG A 89 -8.59 -2.06 8.54
N HIS A 90 -8.15 -1.56 7.39
CA HIS A 90 -8.86 -1.70 6.11
C HIS A 90 -9.06 -3.17 5.78
N GLN A 91 -7.97 -3.96 5.84
CA GLN A 91 -8.04 -5.41 5.63
C GLN A 91 -9.00 -6.09 6.59
N THR A 92 -9.01 -5.71 7.87
CA THR A 92 -9.93 -6.26 8.88
C THR A 92 -11.40 -6.02 8.49
N ILE A 93 -11.75 -4.81 8.08
CA ILE A 93 -13.10 -4.48 7.60
C ILE A 93 -13.45 -5.29 6.35
N LEU A 94 -12.53 -5.40 5.41
CA LEU A 94 -12.76 -6.15 4.16
C LEU A 94 -12.85 -7.66 4.40
N ASN A 95 -12.14 -8.21 5.39
CA ASN A 95 -12.33 -9.61 5.82
C ASN A 95 -13.77 -9.87 6.27
N LEU A 96 -14.38 -8.94 7.01
CA LEU A 96 -15.77 -9.05 7.43
C LEU A 96 -16.75 -8.86 6.28
N LEU A 97 -16.49 -7.89 5.39
CA LEU A 97 -17.38 -7.57 4.27
C LEU A 97 -17.36 -8.64 3.17
N SER A 98 -16.22 -9.28 2.93
CA SER A 98 -16.10 -10.36 1.94
C SER A 98 -16.73 -11.68 2.39
N GLY A 99 -17.08 -11.81 3.67
CA GLY A 99 -17.72 -13.01 4.22
C GLY A 99 -16.85 -14.27 4.25
N ASN A 100 -15.58 -14.18 3.94
CA ASN A 100 -14.67 -15.31 3.75
C ASN A 100 -13.76 -15.60 4.94
N GLY A 101 -14.19 -15.31 6.17
CA GLY A 101 -13.37 -15.68 7.31
C GLY A 101 -13.54 -14.81 8.54
N THR A 102 -12.55 -14.91 9.40
CA THR A 102 -12.46 -14.11 10.61
C THR A 102 -11.89 -12.72 10.31
N ALA A 103 -12.28 -11.73 11.10
CA ALA A 103 -11.77 -10.36 10.98
C ALA A 103 -10.24 -10.30 11.06
N ILE A 104 -9.67 -11.10 11.94
CA ILE A 104 -8.21 -11.22 12.18
C ILE A 104 -7.83 -12.70 12.00
N PRO A 105 -7.38 -13.09 10.80
CA PRO A 105 -7.18 -14.51 10.47
C PRO A 105 -5.92 -15.13 11.09
N SER A 106 -4.94 -14.33 11.46
CA SER A 106 -3.68 -14.82 12.03
C SER A 106 -3.14 -13.88 13.11
N ALA A 107 -2.16 -14.39 13.90
CA ALA A 107 -1.48 -13.62 14.93
C ALA A 107 -0.37 -12.72 14.37
N PHE A 108 0.08 -12.97 13.15
CA PHE A 108 1.16 -12.23 12.48
C PHE A 108 0.82 -12.02 11.01
N ASP A 109 1.17 -10.85 10.49
CA ASP A 109 1.17 -10.58 9.07
C ASP A 109 2.48 -10.99 8.42
N ILE A 110 2.46 -11.21 7.11
CA ILE A 110 3.61 -11.67 6.34
C ILE A 110 4.28 -10.46 5.69
N ALA A 111 5.57 -10.28 5.97
CA ALA A 111 6.39 -9.30 5.27
C ALA A 111 6.61 -9.74 3.81
N LEU A 112 6.35 -8.85 2.85
CA LEU A 112 6.54 -9.10 1.43
C LEU A 112 7.77 -8.36 0.91
N SER A 113 8.56 -9.05 0.09
CA SER A 113 9.62 -8.40 -0.69
C SER A 113 9.02 -7.54 -1.81
N PRO A 114 9.75 -6.55 -2.35
CA PRO A 114 9.28 -5.75 -3.49
C PRO A 114 8.85 -6.58 -4.70
N ASN A 115 9.55 -7.68 -4.98
CA ASN A 115 9.22 -8.58 -6.09
C ASN A 115 7.90 -9.32 -5.86
N GLU A 116 7.61 -9.72 -4.62
CA GLU A 116 6.33 -10.36 -4.27
C GLU A 116 5.18 -9.36 -4.36
N VAL A 117 5.37 -8.13 -3.87
CA VAL A 117 4.38 -7.05 -4.03
C VAL A 117 4.08 -6.81 -5.51
N LEU A 118 5.12 -6.68 -6.34
CA LEU A 118 4.96 -6.48 -7.78
C LEU A 118 4.25 -7.66 -8.45
N ALA A 119 4.61 -8.88 -8.10
CA ALA A 119 3.96 -10.08 -8.64
C ALA A 119 2.46 -10.10 -8.32
N LEU A 120 2.08 -9.70 -7.10
CA LEU A 120 0.68 -9.65 -6.66
C LEU A 120 -0.09 -8.47 -7.28
N ALA A 121 0.57 -7.34 -7.56
CA ALA A 121 -0.03 -6.18 -8.20
C ALA A 121 -0.11 -6.31 -9.74
N SER A 122 0.76 -7.10 -10.35
CA SER A 122 0.89 -7.21 -11.81
C SER A 122 -0.41 -7.59 -12.55
N PRO A 123 -1.33 -8.40 -12.01
CA PRO A 123 -2.59 -8.70 -12.69
C PRO A 123 -3.49 -7.48 -12.92
N PHE A 124 -3.26 -6.40 -12.19
CA PHE A 124 -4.03 -5.17 -12.27
C PHE A 124 -3.35 -4.08 -13.10
N LEU A 125 -2.12 -4.32 -13.60
CA LEU A 125 -1.41 -3.36 -14.44
C LEU A 125 -1.99 -3.37 -15.85
N ASP A 126 -2.26 -2.17 -16.39
CA ASP A 126 -2.72 -1.97 -17.77
C ASP A 126 -1.55 -1.48 -18.63
N GLY A 127 -0.94 -2.41 -19.34
CA GLY A 127 0.18 -2.15 -20.21
C GLY A 127 1.55 -2.12 -19.51
N PRO A 128 2.59 -1.69 -20.23
CA PRO A 128 3.94 -1.64 -19.68
C PRO A 128 4.02 -0.60 -18.55
N CYS A 129 4.60 -1.01 -17.43
CA CYS A 129 4.84 -0.18 -16.28
C CYS A 129 6.35 -0.08 -16.08
N ASP A 130 6.93 1.09 -16.35
CA ASP A 130 8.34 1.34 -16.07
C ASP A 130 8.48 1.76 -14.60
N LEU A 131 9.00 0.87 -13.79
CA LEU A 131 9.26 1.10 -12.37
C LEU A 131 10.61 1.81 -12.14
N GLY A 132 11.28 2.23 -13.22
CA GLY A 132 12.42 3.15 -13.16
C GLY A 132 13.75 2.54 -12.75
N VAL A 133 13.87 1.28 -12.33
CA VAL A 133 15.15 0.58 -12.13
C VAL A 133 14.97 -0.93 -12.01
N GLN A 134 15.96 -1.65 -12.49
CA GLN A 134 16.11 -3.08 -12.31
C GLN A 134 15.90 -3.51 -10.86
N GLY A 135 14.81 -4.20 -10.65
CA GLY A 135 14.42 -5.01 -9.52
C GLY A 135 15.17 -4.85 -8.20
N SER A 136 14.46 -4.90 -7.15
CA SER A 136 14.85 -5.31 -5.79
C SER A 136 15.45 -4.29 -4.82
N TYR A 137 15.98 -3.13 -5.22
CA TYR A 137 16.62 -2.21 -4.26
C TYR A 137 15.95 -0.83 -4.14
N PHE A 138 14.93 -0.53 -4.94
CA PHE A 138 14.36 0.82 -5.05
C PHE A 138 13.72 1.33 -3.75
N TRP A 139 13.06 0.47 -3.00
CA TRP A 139 12.42 0.83 -1.74
C TRP A 139 13.42 0.99 -0.57
N ALA A 140 14.53 0.25 -0.62
CA ALA A 140 15.46 0.17 0.49
C ALA A 140 16.50 1.30 0.52
N LEU A 141 16.85 1.88 -0.63
CA LEU A 141 17.99 2.81 -0.72
C LEU A 141 17.61 4.28 -0.58
N LYS A 142 16.35 4.66 -0.68
CA LYS A 142 15.92 6.06 -0.75
C LYS A 142 15.45 6.69 0.55
N PHE A 143 15.29 5.95 1.62
CA PHE A 143 14.85 6.49 2.91
C PHE A 143 16.01 6.92 3.83
N TYR A 144 17.17 7.30 3.25
CA TYR A 144 18.39 7.54 4.03
C TYR A 144 18.48 8.91 4.71
N ASN A 145 17.78 9.96 4.23
CA ASN A 145 17.98 11.36 4.68
C ASN A 145 16.69 12.18 4.78
N PHE A 146 15.62 11.65 5.31
CA PHE A 146 14.36 12.37 5.46
C PHE A 146 14.41 13.41 6.60
N ASP A 147 13.99 14.66 6.35
CA ASP A 147 13.80 15.68 7.40
C ASP A 147 12.37 15.56 7.98
N PRO A 148 12.23 15.14 9.25
CA PRO A 148 10.94 14.95 9.88
C PRO A 148 10.11 16.25 10.04
N ASN A 149 10.73 17.43 9.94
CA ASN A 149 10.03 18.71 10.10
C ASN A 149 9.14 19.06 8.89
N THR A 150 9.27 18.36 7.75
CA THR A 150 8.46 18.58 6.56
C THR A 150 7.10 17.91 6.60
N LEU A 151 6.86 16.96 7.52
CA LEU A 151 5.58 16.26 7.64
C LEU A 151 4.52 17.00 8.49
N TYR A 152 4.93 18.00 9.28
CA TYR A 152 4.05 18.69 10.24
C TYR A 152 3.98 20.21 10.04
N SER A 153 4.48 20.71 8.92
CA SER A 153 4.33 22.09 8.47
C SER A 153 3.20 22.19 7.45
#